data_08e125e8733e65ddd18b9565c274da39
#
_entry.id   08e125e8733e65ddd18b9565c274da39
#
_cell.length_a   1.000
_cell.length_b   1.000
_cell.length_c   1.000
_cell.angle_alpha   90.00
_cell.angle_beta   90.00
_cell.angle_gamma   90.00
#
_symmetry.space_group_name_H-M   'P 1'
#
loop_
_entity.id
_entity.type
_entity.pdbx_description
1 polymer ?
#
loop_
_entity_poly.entity_id
_entity_poly.type
_entity_poly.pdbx_seq_one_letter_code
_entity_poly.pdbx_strand_id
1 'polypeptide(L)'
;TPSELSTMLTGMGRRVFGSLLMLPVLWYIGYFDWWLLARMQQLIVTVTTLVVIAVFASPKWPDPDMDPVSAIIINKDKLLPAGSITHLTLVFYFDDCPSLADVIESARALLEYDRFCSVPVAEPSAIFESSWRKVEFEFEEHFGERKVNGDEEFEAVLTTFALKHFKQPENSPLWRFDVLRNTNGRSAVVWRLDHSIGDGIGILPVGYKFATTMDGKPAKPMTFRRKKIKGKKGVSLTGWLNTVLKDIKTVTSLANGPFDNLETINRNFKKKALEHNGKRVRVDFEFDLSDIKNIRKATGFTINDIVVALFAGACRNYCEKMKDPILGKSETIKMTGLAPFAEPRGMRPGKIQNKMVFVHFAFPIAYKTIKERLQAAHEEFDHLKRSIQVPLLSFITETGTKLGLEAALTAENTKIWHRTSWVFSNVPGPQERMVVFGKEMVSFKPFYCNVLHQAIFFSYAGRMSLGLVLDTESIAKPKLLVECFKQELEDAKKMAS
;
A
#
# COMPACT_ATOMS: atom_id res chain seq x y z
N THR A 1 2.76 -17.16 18.68
CA THR A 1 2.88 -18.08 19.85
C THR A 1 2.38 -17.37 21.10
N PRO A 2 1.99 -18.10 22.20
CA PRO A 2 1.61 -17.46 23.47
C PRO A 2 2.62 -16.44 24.00
N SER A 3 3.90 -16.59 23.68
CA SER A 3 4.98 -15.66 24.04
C SER A 3 4.93 -14.34 23.27
N GLU A 4 4.54 -14.32 22.01
CA GLU A 4 4.42 -13.08 21.22
C GLU A 4 3.18 -12.29 21.62
N LEU A 5 2.09 -12.98 21.91
CA LEU A 5 0.88 -12.38 22.45
C LEU A 5 1.13 -11.78 23.85
N SER A 6 1.87 -12.50 24.71
CA SER A 6 2.30 -12.04 26.03
C SER A 6 3.16 -10.76 25.92
N THR A 7 4.08 -10.68 24.95
CA THR A 7 4.94 -9.50 24.76
C THR A 7 4.14 -8.32 24.20
N MET A 8 3.17 -8.56 23.34
CA MET A 8 2.29 -7.52 22.79
C MET A 8 1.28 -7.03 23.84
N LEU A 9 0.67 -7.94 24.61
CA LEU A 9 -0.26 -7.62 25.69
C LEU A 9 0.43 -6.96 26.88
N THR A 10 1.66 -7.34 27.24
CA THR A 10 2.43 -6.65 28.27
C THR A 10 2.84 -5.24 27.84
N GLY A 11 3.12 -5.02 26.57
CA GLY A 11 3.38 -3.69 26.02
C GLY A 11 2.14 -2.79 25.93
N MET A 12 1.01 -3.32 25.45
CA MET A 12 -0.27 -2.61 25.39
C MET A 12 -0.95 -2.53 26.76
N GLY A 13 -0.97 -3.62 27.53
CA GLY A 13 -1.59 -3.67 28.84
C GLY A 13 -0.94 -2.71 29.83
N ARG A 14 0.40 -2.61 29.87
CA ARG A 14 1.09 -1.64 30.74
C ARG A 14 0.80 -0.18 30.34
N ARG A 15 0.60 0.11 29.05
CA ARG A 15 0.27 1.46 28.58
C ARG A 15 -1.20 1.82 28.82
N VAL A 16 -2.11 0.88 28.59
CA VAL A 16 -3.55 1.07 28.86
C VAL A 16 -3.82 1.11 30.37
N PHE A 17 -3.19 0.23 31.15
CA PHE A 17 -3.32 0.21 32.61
C PHE A 17 -2.73 1.46 33.28
N GLY A 18 -1.58 1.94 32.78
CA GLY A 18 -0.99 3.19 33.23
C GLY A 18 -1.88 4.40 32.95
N SER A 19 -2.60 4.40 31.81
CA SER A 19 -3.55 5.46 31.45
C SER A 19 -4.81 5.42 32.31
N LEU A 20 -5.31 4.22 32.64
CA LEU A 20 -6.46 4.04 33.53
C LEU A 20 -6.19 4.52 34.96
N LEU A 21 -4.96 4.33 35.46
CA LEU A 21 -4.56 4.82 36.78
C LEU A 21 -4.42 6.35 36.86
N MET A 22 -4.24 7.03 35.72
CA MET A 22 -4.11 8.49 35.69
C MET A 22 -5.47 9.20 35.59
N LEU A 23 -6.55 8.54 35.20
CA LEU A 23 -7.88 9.13 35.13
C LEU A 23 -8.38 9.70 36.48
N PRO A 24 -8.21 9.01 37.63
CA PRO A 24 -8.52 9.55 38.93
C PRO A 24 -7.70 10.78 39.31
N VAL A 25 -6.43 10.86 38.86
CA VAL A 25 -5.53 12.00 39.12
C VAL A 25 -5.97 13.22 38.33
N LEU A 26 -6.32 13.03 37.04
CA LEU A 26 -6.84 14.09 36.18
C LEU A 26 -8.21 14.60 36.66
N TRP A 27 -9.01 13.73 37.25
CA TRP A 27 -10.27 14.09 37.90
C TRP A 27 -10.04 14.94 39.17
N TYR A 28 -9.07 14.56 40.00
CA TYR A 28 -8.74 15.27 41.24
C TYR A 28 -8.27 16.72 41.01
N ILE A 29 -7.68 17.00 39.84
CA ILE A 29 -7.21 18.34 39.47
C ILE A 29 -8.26 19.17 38.68
N GLY A 30 -9.54 18.71 38.59
CA GLY A 30 -10.63 19.49 38.02
C GLY A 30 -10.55 19.75 36.51
N TYR A 31 -9.76 18.99 35.78
CA TYR A 31 -9.47 19.24 34.36
C TYR A 31 -10.52 18.72 33.37
N PHE A 32 -11.55 17.99 33.84
CA PHE A 32 -12.56 17.37 32.96
C PHE A 32 -13.99 17.56 33.46
N ASP A 33 -14.89 17.87 32.50
CA ASP A 33 -16.33 17.89 32.68
C ASP A 33 -16.86 16.44 32.96
N TRP A 34 -17.71 16.25 33.99
CA TRP A 34 -18.24 14.97 34.43
C TRP A 34 -18.88 14.15 33.31
N TRP A 35 -19.52 14.82 32.35
CA TRP A 35 -20.18 14.18 31.23
C TRP A 35 -19.14 13.57 30.25
N LEU A 36 -18.04 14.24 30.01
CA LEU A 36 -16.93 13.78 29.17
C LEU A 36 -16.22 12.59 29.82
N LEU A 37 -16.03 12.60 31.14
CA LEU A 37 -15.45 11.52 31.92
C LEU A 37 -16.31 10.24 31.88
N ALA A 38 -17.63 10.38 32.04
CA ALA A 38 -18.57 9.25 31.96
C ALA A 38 -18.58 8.63 30.56
N ARG A 39 -18.52 9.42 29.49
CA ARG A 39 -18.43 8.95 28.10
C ARG A 39 -17.07 8.29 27.81
N MET A 40 -15.99 8.85 28.31
CA MET A 40 -14.68 8.23 28.20
C MET A 40 -14.57 6.90 28.98
N GLN A 41 -15.10 6.84 30.21
CA GLN A 41 -15.19 5.59 30.96
C GLN A 41 -16.04 4.54 30.23
N GLN A 42 -17.18 4.91 29.68
CA GLN A 42 -18.05 4.03 28.91
C GLN A 42 -17.34 3.50 27.66
N LEU A 43 -16.62 4.39 26.94
CA LEU A 43 -15.81 4.01 25.78
C LEU A 43 -14.66 3.09 26.16
N ILE A 44 -13.93 3.39 27.25
CA ILE A 44 -12.84 2.57 27.75
C ILE A 44 -13.34 1.19 28.20
N VAL A 45 -14.43 1.13 28.96
CA VAL A 45 -15.05 -0.14 29.38
C VAL A 45 -15.52 -0.92 28.17
N THR A 46 -16.19 -0.30 27.22
CA THR A 46 -16.65 -0.95 25.99
C THR A 46 -15.46 -1.48 25.18
N VAL A 47 -14.44 -0.64 24.93
CA VAL A 47 -13.24 -1.05 24.20
C VAL A 47 -12.49 -2.17 24.95
N THR A 48 -12.34 -2.05 26.27
CA THR A 48 -11.67 -3.08 27.07
C THR A 48 -12.47 -4.38 27.08
N THR A 49 -13.77 -4.32 27.19
CA THR A 49 -14.66 -5.50 27.14
C THR A 49 -14.60 -6.14 25.76
N LEU A 50 -14.66 -5.36 24.68
CA LEU A 50 -14.50 -5.85 23.32
C LEU A 50 -13.12 -6.49 23.10
N VAL A 51 -12.05 -5.87 23.63
CA VAL A 51 -10.69 -6.42 23.58
C VAL A 51 -10.60 -7.74 24.35
N VAL A 52 -11.17 -7.80 25.56
CA VAL A 52 -11.20 -9.02 26.38
C VAL A 52 -12.00 -10.11 25.67
N ILE A 53 -13.19 -9.82 25.19
CA ILE A 53 -14.01 -10.77 24.42
C ILE A 53 -13.23 -11.22 23.16
N ALA A 54 -12.64 -10.31 22.43
CA ALA A 54 -11.89 -10.62 21.23
C ALA A 54 -10.65 -11.51 21.51
N VAL A 55 -9.95 -11.28 22.61
CA VAL A 55 -8.76 -12.06 22.98
C VAL A 55 -9.14 -13.46 23.50
N PHE A 56 -10.19 -13.57 24.30
CA PHE A 56 -10.56 -14.84 24.95
C PHE A 56 -11.61 -15.66 24.20
N ALA A 57 -12.50 -15.04 23.43
CA ALA A 57 -13.55 -15.71 22.67
C ALA A 57 -13.28 -15.77 21.16
N SER A 58 -12.19 -15.18 20.68
CA SER A 58 -11.87 -15.15 19.27
C SER A 58 -11.52 -16.56 18.76
N PRO A 59 -12.24 -17.12 17.81
CA PRO A 59 -11.91 -18.42 17.23
C PRO A 59 -10.52 -18.34 16.55
N LYS A 60 -9.81 -19.46 16.54
CA LYS A 60 -8.62 -19.58 15.71
C LYS A 60 -9.06 -19.67 14.24
N TRP A 61 -8.26 -19.14 13.34
CA TRP A 61 -8.46 -19.38 11.91
C TRP A 61 -8.50 -20.88 11.65
N PRO A 62 -9.54 -21.42 11.00
CA PRO A 62 -9.61 -22.83 10.65
C PRO A 62 -8.43 -23.24 9.77
N ASP A 63 -8.08 -22.40 8.80
CA ASP A 63 -6.86 -22.54 8.01
C ASP A 63 -5.76 -21.64 8.62
N PRO A 64 -4.67 -22.25 9.18
CA PRO A 64 -3.57 -21.49 9.79
C PRO A 64 -2.77 -20.64 8.79
N ASP A 65 -2.94 -20.88 7.49
CA ASP A 65 -2.27 -20.13 6.42
C ASP A 65 -3.16 -19.01 5.86
N MET A 66 -4.41 -18.89 6.31
CA MET A 66 -5.28 -17.77 5.99
C MET A 66 -4.96 -16.55 6.86
N ASP A 67 -5.14 -15.38 6.29
CA ASP A 67 -5.05 -14.09 6.99
C ASP A 67 -6.25 -13.20 6.62
N PRO A 68 -6.58 -12.18 7.47
CA PRO A 68 -7.77 -11.35 7.26
C PRO A 68 -7.80 -10.63 5.91
N VAL A 69 -6.66 -10.14 5.45
CA VAL A 69 -6.57 -9.38 4.19
C VAL A 69 -6.79 -10.31 3.00
N SER A 70 -6.17 -11.49 3.01
CA SER A 70 -6.40 -12.52 1.98
C SER A 70 -7.87 -12.96 1.95
N ALA A 71 -8.48 -13.22 3.10
CA ALA A 71 -9.89 -13.60 3.20
C ALA A 71 -10.83 -12.53 2.62
N ILE A 72 -10.57 -11.24 2.89
CA ILE A 72 -11.31 -10.10 2.31
C ILE A 72 -11.15 -10.07 0.79
N ILE A 73 -9.92 -10.22 0.28
CA ILE A 73 -9.65 -10.19 -1.17
C ILE A 73 -10.29 -11.38 -1.89
N ILE A 74 -10.24 -12.57 -1.31
CA ILE A 74 -10.88 -13.77 -1.85
C ILE A 74 -12.40 -13.57 -1.98
N ASN A 75 -13.03 -12.90 -1.02
CA ASN A 75 -14.45 -12.59 -1.03
C ASN A 75 -14.77 -11.20 -1.64
N LYS A 76 -13.95 -10.75 -2.59
CA LYS A 76 -14.04 -9.42 -3.19
C LYS A 76 -15.41 -9.07 -3.77
N ASP A 77 -16.09 -10.02 -4.38
CA ASP A 77 -17.39 -9.80 -5.02
C ASP A 77 -18.47 -9.38 -4.00
N LYS A 78 -18.31 -9.77 -2.73
CA LYS A 78 -19.18 -9.35 -1.63
C LYS A 78 -18.66 -8.07 -0.93
N LEU A 79 -17.35 -7.91 -0.83
CA LEU A 79 -16.73 -6.96 0.09
C LEU A 79 -16.09 -5.75 -0.57
N LEU A 80 -15.72 -5.84 -1.84
CA LEU A 80 -15.08 -4.75 -2.57
C LEU A 80 -16.03 -4.16 -3.60
N PRO A 81 -15.77 -2.95 -4.09
CA PRO A 81 -16.58 -2.35 -5.16
C PRO A 81 -16.63 -3.25 -6.40
N ALA A 82 -17.78 -3.23 -7.09
CA ALA A 82 -18.01 -4.04 -8.28
C ALA A 82 -16.91 -3.87 -9.34
N GLY A 83 -16.46 -4.99 -9.89
CA GLY A 83 -15.39 -5.02 -10.89
C GLY A 83 -13.97 -4.76 -10.33
N SER A 84 -13.79 -4.81 -9.01
CA SER A 84 -12.47 -4.61 -8.40
C SER A 84 -11.43 -5.59 -8.93
N ILE A 85 -10.30 -5.05 -9.40
CA ILE A 85 -9.14 -5.81 -9.85
C ILE A 85 -8.21 -5.98 -8.66
N THR A 86 -7.90 -7.23 -8.32
CA THR A 86 -7.13 -7.56 -7.12
C THR A 86 -5.75 -8.14 -7.42
N HIS A 87 -5.25 -7.98 -8.66
CA HIS A 87 -3.94 -8.50 -8.99
C HIS A 87 -2.85 -7.41 -8.99
N LEU A 88 -1.67 -7.81 -8.55
CA LEU A 88 -0.43 -7.08 -8.75
C LEU A 88 0.11 -7.37 -10.14
N THR A 89 0.67 -6.36 -10.79
CA THR A 89 1.40 -6.49 -12.06
C THR A 89 2.82 -6.02 -11.85
N LEU A 90 3.76 -6.94 -11.88
CA LEU A 90 5.19 -6.70 -11.68
C LEU A 90 5.89 -6.81 -13.02
N VAL A 91 6.50 -5.71 -13.49
CA VAL A 91 7.09 -5.63 -14.82
C VAL A 91 8.60 -5.55 -14.69
N PHE A 92 9.29 -6.57 -15.18
CA PHE A 92 10.75 -6.68 -15.26
C PHE A 92 11.16 -6.31 -16.69
N TYR A 93 11.94 -5.25 -16.87
CA TYR A 93 12.37 -4.76 -18.18
C TYR A 93 13.78 -5.24 -18.52
N PHE A 94 13.97 -5.58 -19.79
CA PHE A 94 15.22 -6.13 -20.32
C PHE A 94 15.56 -5.50 -21.66
N ASP A 95 16.84 -5.21 -21.88
CA ASP A 95 17.37 -4.90 -23.22
C ASP A 95 17.62 -6.21 -24.00
N ASP A 96 18.09 -7.26 -23.32
CA ASP A 96 18.19 -8.63 -23.85
C ASP A 96 17.14 -9.53 -23.16
N CYS A 97 16.07 -9.85 -23.86
CA CYS A 97 14.90 -10.53 -23.31
C CYS A 97 15.20 -11.98 -22.92
N PRO A 98 14.87 -12.42 -21.70
CA PRO A 98 14.95 -13.83 -21.31
C PRO A 98 14.13 -14.73 -22.27
N SER A 99 14.56 -15.97 -22.46
CA SER A 99 13.74 -16.94 -23.15
C SER A 99 12.54 -17.36 -22.28
N LEU A 100 11.46 -17.80 -22.90
CA LEU A 100 10.32 -18.34 -22.15
C LEU A 100 10.75 -19.54 -21.27
N ALA A 101 11.67 -20.37 -21.77
CA ALA A 101 12.21 -21.51 -21.04
C ALA A 101 12.97 -21.08 -19.78
N ASP A 102 13.80 -20.02 -19.85
CA ASP A 102 14.52 -19.49 -18.69
C ASP A 102 13.57 -18.94 -17.63
N VAL A 103 12.47 -18.30 -18.06
CA VAL A 103 11.43 -17.79 -17.16
C VAL A 103 10.71 -18.94 -16.47
N ILE A 104 10.31 -19.99 -17.22
CA ILE A 104 9.66 -21.19 -16.67
C ILE A 104 10.58 -21.86 -15.63
N GLU A 105 11.83 -22.10 -15.98
CA GLU A 105 12.77 -22.78 -15.09
C GLU A 105 13.01 -21.97 -13.80
N SER A 106 13.25 -20.67 -13.92
CA SER A 106 13.42 -19.79 -12.75
C SER A 106 12.17 -19.75 -11.86
N ALA A 107 10.98 -19.76 -12.46
CA ALA A 107 9.72 -19.68 -11.74
C ALA A 107 9.36 -20.98 -10.99
N ARG A 108 10.06 -22.10 -11.22
CA ARG A 108 9.89 -23.33 -10.42
C ARG A 108 10.14 -23.10 -8.94
N ALA A 109 10.92 -22.08 -8.58
CA ALA A 109 11.08 -21.66 -7.19
C ALA A 109 9.76 -21.24 -6.50
N LEU A 110 8.70 -20.93 -7.24
CA LEU A 110 7.36 -20.67 -6.68
C LEU A 110 6.76 -21.89 -6.01
N LEU A 111 7.10 -23.09 -6.49
CA LEU A 111 6.58 -24.36 -5.96
C LEU A 111 7.04 -24.64 -4.51
N GLU A 112 8.04 -23.90 -4.02
CA GLU A 112 8.45 -23.92 -2.62
C GLU A 112 7.42 -23.25 -1.68
N TYR A 113 6.43 -22.54 -2.22
CA TYR A 113 5.47 -21.76 -1.45
C TYR A 113 4.06 -22.25 -1.65
N ASP A 114 3.39 -22.68 -0.57
CA ASP A 114 2.08 -23.33 -0.62
C ASP A 114 1.02 -22.51 -1.37
N ARG A 115 0.98 -21.17 -1.20
CA ARG A 115 -0.01 -20.31 -1.86
C ARG A 115 0.13 -20.22 -3.38
N PHE A 116 1.32 -20.48 -3.91
CA PHE A 116 1.53 -20.60 -5.38
C PHE A 116 1.14 -21.96 -5.94
N CYS A 117 0.86 -22.93 -5.06
CA CYS A 117 0.38 -24.25 -5.42
C CYS A 117 -1.08 -24.48 -4.95
N SER A 118 -1.79 -23.42 -4.59
CA SER A 118 -3.12 -23.50 -4.00
C SER A 118 -4.08 -22.54 -4.68
N VAL A 119 -5.36 -22.91 -4.64
CA VAL A 119 -6.46 -22.02 -5.00
C VAL A 119 -7.16 -21.51 -3.75
N PRO A 120 -7.61 -20.24 -3.73
CA PRO A 120 -8.41 -19.75 -2.65
C PRO A 120 -9.83 -20.32 -2.70
N VAL A 121 -10.34 -20.70 -1.55
CA VAL A 121 -11.73 -21.13 -1.35
C VAL A 121 -12.45 -20.04 -0.58
N ALA A 122 -13.34 -19.33 -1.24
CA ALA A 122 -14.14 -18.29 -0.62
C ALA A 122 -15.28 -18.90 0.20
N GLU A 123 -15.54 -18.34 1.37
CA GLU A 123 -16.72 -18.64 2.18
C GLU A 123 -17.48 -17.32 2.48
N PRO A 124 -18.39 -16.90 1.56
CA PRO A 124 -19.06 -15.61 1.69
C PRO A 124 -19.98 -15.48 2.90
N SER A 125 -20.45 -16.59 3.47
CA SER A 125 -21.30 -16.60 4.68
C SER A 125 -20.52 -16.41 5.96
N ALA A 126 -19.24 -16.85 5.97
CA ALA A 126 -18.35 -16.79 7.12
C ALA A 126 -16.89 -16.57 6.63
N ILE A 127 -16.54 -15.34 6.31
CA ILE A 127 -15.31 -15.00 5.59
C ILE A 127 -14.04 -15.54 6.28
N PHE A 128 -14.03 -15.60 7.61
CA PHE A 128 -12.91 -16.17 8.36
C PHE A 128 -12.76 -17.70 8.17
N GLU A 129 -13.77 -18.39 7.63
CA GLU A 129 -13.71 -19.81 7.25
C GLU A 129 -13.14 -20.02 5.84
N SER A 130 -12.85 -18.96 5.10
CA SER A 130 -12.13 -19.06 3.84
C SER A 130 -10.78 -19.73 4.02
N SER A 131 -10.34 -20.49 3.03
CA SER A 131 -9.17 -21.36 3.13
C SER A 131 -8.35 -21.39 1.84
N TRP A 132 -7.18 -21.99 1.93
CA TRP A 132 -6.34 -22.34 0.79
C TRP A 132 -6.41 -23.84 0.54
N ARG A 133 -6.75 -24.22 -0.70
CA ARG A 133 -6.79 -25.63 -1.11
C ARG A 133 -5.66 -25.90 -2.09
N LYS A 134 -4.73 -26.78 -1.70
CA LYS A 134 -3.66 -27.25 -2.59
C LYS A 134 -4.26 -28.00 -3.77
N VAL A 135 -3.74 -27.77 -4.97
CA VAL A 135 -4.21 -28.36 -6.21
C VAL A 135 -3.04 -28.90 -7.04
N GLU A 136 -3.33 -29.92 -7.85
CA GLU A 136 -2.48 -30.30 -8.97
C GLU A 136 -2.85 -29.43 -10.16
N PHE A 137 -1.89 -28.90 -10.89
CA PHE A 137 -2.10 -28.00 -12.02
C PHE A 137 -0.97 -28.11 -13.03
N GLU A 138 -1.24 -27.78 -14.28
CA GLU A 138 -0.24 -27.76 -15.34
C GLU A 138 0.57 -26.45 -15.22
N PHE A 139 1.80 -26.60 -14.71
CA PHE A 139 2.68 -25.47 -14.38
C PHE A 139 2.96 -24.58 -15.59
N GLU A 140 3.19 -25.18 -16.75
CA GLU A 140 3.52 -24.51 -18.01
C GLU A 140 2.36 -23.66 -18.56
N GLU A 141 1.11 -23.92 -18.21
CA GLU A 141 -0.03 -23.10 -18.61
C GLU A 141 -0.07 -21.71 -17.97
N HIS A 142 0.73 -21.52 -16.91
CA HIS A 142 0.91 -20.23 -16.24
C HIS A 142 1.84 -19.28 -16.99
N PHE A 143 2.34 -19.67 -18.16
CA PHE A 143 3.28 -18.87 -18.93
C PHE A 143 2.74 -18.56 -20.31
N GLY A 144 3.08 -17.38 -20.81
CA GLY A 144 2.75 -16.95 -22.15
C GLY A 144 3.88 -16.14 -22.78
N GLU A 145 3.90 -16.11 -24.10
CA GLU A 145 4.80 -15.25 -24.84
C GLU A 145 4.00 -14.47 -25.90
N ARG A 146 4.32 -13.19 -26.03
CA ARG A 146 3.74 -12.32 -27.03
C ARG A 146 4.82 -11.44 -27.67
N LYS A 147 4.82 -11.40 -29.00
CA LYS A 147 5.66 -10.46 -29.77
C LYS A 147 4.87 -9.18 -30.04
N VAL A 148 5.52 -8.05 -29.92
CA VAL A 148 5.00 -6.72 -30.25
C VAL A 148 6.03 -5.95 -31.05
N ASN A 149 5.57 -4.98 -31.84
CA ASN A 149 6.42 -4.20 -32.73
C ASN A 149 6.41 -2.72 -32.33
N GLY A 150 7.44 -2.33 -31.58
CA GLY A 150 7.62 -0.96 -31.13
C GLY A 150 6.92 -0.61 -29.82
N ASP A 151 7.27 0.58 -29.32
CA ASP A 151 6.89 0.98 -27.96
C ASP A 151 5.39 1.26 -27.82
N GLU A 152 4.70 1.68 -28.86
CA GLU A 152 3.27 1.96 -28.78
C GLU A 152 2.44 0.68 -28.52
N GLU A 153 2.69 -0.39 -29.28
CA GLU A 153 2.02 -1.68 -29.06
C GLU A 153 2.45 -2.28 -27.71
N PHE A 154 3.73 -2.18 -27.37
CA PHE A 154 4.28 -2.64 -26.12
C PHE A 154 3.57 -2.00 -24.92
N GLU A 155 3.42 -0.68 -24.90
CA GLU A 155 2.75 0.07 -23.85
C GLU A 155 1.24 -0.24 -23.79
N ALA A 156 0.59 -0.45 -24.92
CA ALA A 156 -0.81 -0.85 -25.01
C ALA A 156 -1.06 -2.23 -24.35
N VAL A 157 -0.16 -3.19 -24.62
CA VAL A 157 -0.24 -4.54 -24.03
C VAL A 157 0.04 -4.50 -22.53
N LEU A 158 1.08 -3.79 -22.07
CA LEU A 158 1.36 -3.61 -20.65
C LEU A 158 0.19 -2.94 -19.92
N THR A 159 -0.41 -1.94 -20.53
CA THR A 159 -1.60 -1.28 -19.98
C THR A 159 -2.76 -2.29 -19.83
N THR A 160 -2.97 -3.13 -20.83
CA THR A 160 -3.99 -4.19 -20.76
C THR A 160 -3.68 -5.18 -19.62
N PHE A 161 -2.43 -5.58 -19.46
CA PHE A 161 -2.02 -6.49 -18.39
C PHE A 161 -2.19 -5.88 -16.99
N ALA A 162 -1.93 -4.59 -16.83
CA ALA A 162 -2.08 -3.89 -15.56
C ALA A 162 -3.55 -3.60 -15.19
N LEU A 163 -4.44 -3.43 -16.17
CA LEU A 163 -5.79 -2.90 -15.97
C LEU A 163 -6.91 -3.92 -16.18
N LYS A 164 -6.63 -5.13 -16.64
CA LYS A 164 -7.63 -6.18 -16.85
C LYS A 164 -7.30 -7.43 -16.09
N HIS A 165 -8.34 -8.13 -15.62
CA HIS A 165 -8.17 -9.46 -15.05
C HIS A 165 -7.44 -10.38 -16.04
N PHE A 166 -6.50 -11.16 -15.55
CA PHE A 166 -5.93 -12.24 -16.32
C PHE A 166 -6.77 -13.50 -16.14
N LYS A 167 -6.90 -14.26 -17.22
CA LYS A 167 -7.63 -15.53 -17.19
C LYS A 167 -6.65 -16.61 -16.73
N GLN A 168 -7.14 -17.47 -15.85
CA GLN A 168 -6.47 -18.70 -15.42
C GLN A 168 -7.38 -19.89 -15.76
N PRO A 169 -6.81 -21.07 -15.98
CA PRO A 169 -7.57 -22.31 -16.01
C PRO A 169 -8.37 -22.50 -14.72
N GLU A 170 -9.50 -23.18 -14.82
CA GLU A 170 -10.31 -23.50 -13.64
C GLU A 170 -9.49 -24.34 -12.65
N ASN A 171 -9.66 -24.08 -11.36
CA ASN A 171 -8.89 -24.73 -10.29
C ASN A 171 -7.36 -24.58 -10.39
N SER A 172 -6.87 -23.50 -10.99
CA SER A 172 -5.45 -23.20 -11.10
C SER A 172 -5.04 -22.04 -10.18
N PRO A 173 -3.81 -22.04 -9.63
CA PRO A 173 -3.32 -20.97 -8.78
C PRO A 173 -3.36 -19.60 -9.47
N LEU A 174 -3.61 -18.53 -8.70
CA LEU A 174 -3.92 -17.20 -9.23
C LEU A 174 -2.67 -16.37 -9.54
N TRP A 175 -1.79 -16.87 -10.39
CA TRP A 175 -0.61 -16.15 -10.88
C TRP A 175 -0.26 -16.53 -12.33
N ARG A 176 0.47 -15.66 -13.03
CA ARG A 176 0.88 -15.88 -14.42
C ARG A 176 2.11 -15.06 -14.77
N PHE A 177 2.99 -15.60 -15.61
CA PHE A 177 4.06 -14.89 -16.29
C PHE A 177 3.74 -14.73 -17.79
N ASP A 178 4.05 -13.58 -18.34
CA ASP A 178 3.99 -13.32 -19.77
C ASP A 178 5.30 -12.67 -20.23
N VAL A 179 5.99 -13.29 -21.18
CA VAL A 179 7.16 -12.72 -21.86
C VAL A 179 6.68 -11.82 -22.99
N LEU A 180 6.94 -10.54 -22.91
CA LEU A 180 6.57 -9.56 -23.91
C LEU A 180 7.81 -9.12 -24.68
N ARG A 181 8.00 -9.72 -25.89
CA ARG A 181 9.12 -9.40 -26.77
C ARG A 181 8.80 -8.21 -27.64
N ASN A 182 9.55 -7.14 -27.47
CA ASN A 182 9.49 -5.98 -28.34
C ASN A 182 10.61 -6.10 -29.38
N THR A 183 10.26 -6.16 -30.67
CA THR A 183 11.24 -6.30 -31.75
C THR A 183 12.06 -5.02 -32.00
N ASN A 184 11.55 -3.86 -31.57
CA ASN A 184 12.14 -2.54 -31.80
C ASN A 184 12.26 -1.73 -30.50
N GLY A 185 12.56 -2.36 -29.37
CA GLY A 185 12.69 -1.69 -28.10
C GLY A 185 12.94 -2.63 -26.94
N ARG A 186 12.76 -2.13 -25.73
CA ARG A 186 12.87 -2.94 -24.53
C ARG A 186 11.76 -3.98 -24.45
N SER A 187 12.14 -5.17 -24.07
CA SER A 187 11.22 -6.27 -23.76
C SER A 187 10.91 -6.33 -22.27
N ALA A 188 9.91 -7.12 -21.89
CA ALA A 188 9.57 -7.32 -20.49
C ALA A 188 9.15 -8.76 -20.18
N VAL A 189 9.39 -9.16 -18.94
CA VAL A 189 8.66 -10.26 -18.31
C VAL A 189 7.66 -9.64 -17.35
N VAL A 190 6.39 -10.02 -17.49
CA VAL A 190 5.30 -9.50 -16.67
C VAL A 190 4.80 -10.60 -15.76
N TRP A 191 4.99 -10.44 -14.46
CA TRP A 191 4.43 -11.32 -13.46
C TRP A 191 3.16 -10.72 -12.87
N ARG A 192 2.04 -11.39 -13.10
CA ARG A 192 0.73 -11.04 -12.53
C ARG A 192 0.33 -12.07 -11.49
N LEU A 193 -0.13 -11.61 -10.35
CA LEU A 193 -0.58 -12.48 -9.27
C LEU A 193 -1.71 -11.81 -8.49
N ASP A 194 -2.69 -12.61 -8.04
CA ASP A 194 -3.76 -12.09 -7.20
C ASP A 194 -3.20 -11.68 -5.83
N HIS A 195 -3.64 -10.54 -5.33
CA HIS A 195 -3.12 -9.96 -4.08
C HIS A 195 -3.49 -10.80 -2.84
N SER A 196 -4.43 -11.75 -2.95
CA SER A 196 -4.71 -12.71 -1.88
C SER A 196 -3.50 -13.63 -1.59
N ILE A 197 -2.62 -13.87 -2.58
CA ILE A 197 -1.40 -14.65 -2.38
C ILE A 197 -0.47 -13.97 -1.37
N GLY A 198 -0.28 -12.65 -1.47
CA GLY A 198 0.58 -11.92 -0.55
C GLY A 198 0.71 -10.43 -0.87
N ASP A 199 1.13 -9.66 0.12
CA ASP A 199 1.47 -8.25 -0.05
C ASP A 199 2.89 -8.07 -0.61
N GLY A 200 3.22 -6.82 -1.01
CA GLY A 200 4.51 -6.51 -1.61
C GLY A 200 5.72 -6.93 -0.76
N ILE A 201 5.64 -6.86 0.58
CA ILE A 201 6.71 -7.30 1.47
C ILE A 201 6.78 -8.84 1.52
N GLY A 202 5.66 -9.53 1.41
CA GLY A 202 5.60 -11.00 1.35
C GLY A 202 6.08 -11.56 0.01
N ILE A 203 5.80 -10.85 -1.09
CA ILE A 203 6.15 -11.28 -2.46
C ILE A 203 7.58 -10.91 -2.85
N LEU A 204 8.11 -9.80 -2.36
CA LEU A 204 9.45 -9.33 -2.71
C LEU A 204 10.55 -10.41 -2.51
N PRO A 205 10.60 -11.14 -1.39
CA PRO A 205 11.59 -12.23 -1.21
C PRO A 205 11.46 -13.38 -2.20
N VAL A 206 10.25 -13.64 -2.67
CA VAL A 206 10.01 -14.65 -3.72
C VAL A 206 10.64 -14.17 -5.03
N GLY A 207 10.49 -12.89 -5.37
CA GLY A 207 11.14 -12.29 -6.53
C GLY A 207 12.68 -12.42 -6.50
N TYR A 208 13.30 -12.40 -5.32
CA TYR A 208 14.74 -12.63 -5.18
C TYR A 208 15.18 -14.06 -5.49
N LYS A 209 14.27 -15.04 -5.46
CA LYS A 209 14.57 -16.41 -5.88
C LYS A 209 14.87 -16.53 -7.39
N PHE A 210 14.34 -15.61 -8.19
CA PHE A 210 14.59 -15.54 -9.63
C PHE A 210 15.86 -14.78 -9.98
N ALA A 211 16.57 -14.23 -8.97
CA ALA A 211 17.59 -13.24 -9.17
C ALA A 211 18.94 -13.66 -8.61
N THR A 212 19.99 -13.30 -9.36
CA THR A 212 21.38 -13.31 -8.91
C THR A 212 21.97 -11.90 -9.00
N THR A 213 23.03 -11.67 -8.26
CA THR A 213 23.89 -10.50 -8.47
C THR A 213 24.65 -10.61 -9.79
N MET A 214 25.27 -9.52 -10.26
CA MET A 214 26.04 -9.52 -11.52
C MET A 214 27.25 -10.47 -11.49
N ASP A 215 27.73 -10.86 -10.31
CA ASP A 215 28.80 -11.86 -10.12
C ASP A 215 28.26 -13.30 -9.94
N GLY A 216 26.99 -13.53 -10.24
CA GLY A 216 26.34 -14.85 -10.26
C GLY A 216 25.95 -15.42 -8.89
N LYS A 217 26.10 -14.68 -7.80
CA LYS A 217 25.67 -15.13 -6.47
C LYS A 217 24.17 -14.93 -6.27
N PRO A 218 23.49 -15.78 -5.47
CA PRO A 218 22.10 -15.58 -5.13
C PRO A 218 21.85 -14.17 -4.56
N ALA A 219 20.88 -13.45 -5.11
CA ALA A 219 20.51 -12.13 -4.63
C ALA A 219 19.88 -12.24 -3.21
N LYS A 220 20.28 -11.36 -2.31
CA LYS A 220 19.79 -11.37 -0.93
C LYS A 220 18.60 -10.43 -0.79
N PRO A 221 17.49 -10.90 -0.21
CA PRO A 221 16.35 -10.04 0.05
C PRO A 221 16.73 -8.83 0.93
N MET A 222 16.19 -7.67 0.59
CA MET A 222 16.36 -6.47 1.41
C MET A 222 15.72 -6.70 2.79
N THR A 223 16.46 -6.39 3.84
CA THR A 223 15.93 -6.46 5.20
C THR A 223 15.36 -5.10 5.62
N PHE A 224 14.05 -5.04 5.79
CA PHE A 224 13.36 -3.85 6.31
C PHE A 224 13.48 -3.81 7.84
N ARG A 225 14.70 -3.58 8.37
CA ARG A 225 14.86 -3.38 9.81
C ARG A 225 14.44 -1.97 10.19
N ARG A 226 13.43 -1.81 11.03
CA ARG A 226 13.22 -0.56 11.76
C ARG A 226 14.49 -0.28 12.56
N LYS A 227 15.28 0.71 12.14
CA LYS A 227 16.34 1.21 12.99
C LYS A 227 15.69 1.67 14.31
N LYS A 228 16.00 1.01 15.42
CA LYS A 228 15.70 1.57 16.74
C LYS A 228 16.34 2.95 16.76
N ILE A 229 15.52 3.99 16.87
CA ILE A 229 16.00 5.36 16.96
C ILE A 229 16.71 5.44 18.32
N LYS A 230 18.03 5.24 18.32
CA LYS A 230 18.85 5.45 19.51
C LYS A 230 18.76 6.94 19.86
N GLY A 231 18.33 7.25 21.09
CA GLY A 231 18.47 8.57 21.67
C GLY A 231 17.29 9.53 21.57
N LYS A 232 16.11 9.17 21.05
CA LYS A 232 14.93 10.01 21.28
C LYS A 232 14.52 9.88 22.75
N LYS A 233 14.59 10.99 23.51
CA LYS A 233 13.95 11.12 24.83
C LYS A 233 12.54 10.55 24.74
N GLY A 234 12.15 9.73 25.71
CA GLY A 234 10.81 9.15 25.73
C GLY A 234 9.77 10.24 25.51
N VAL A 235 8.77 9.94 24.67
CA VAL A 235 7.65 10.88 24.45
C VAL A 235 7.03 11.15 25.81
N SER A 236 6.87 12.42 26.20
CA SER A 236 6.20 12.78 27.44
C SER A 236 4.79 12.16 27.45
N LEU A 237 4.24 11.90 28.63
CA LEU A 237 2.89 11.35 28.77
C LEU A 237 1.86 12.23 28.01
N THR A 238 2.00 13.54 28.12
CA THR A 238 1.15 14.52 27.39
C THR A 238 1.34 14.41 25.87
N GLY A 239 2.56 14.24 25.38
CA GLY A 239 2.84 14.06 23.96
C GLY A 239 2.28 12.73 23.44
N TRP A 240 2.29 11.67 24.23
CA TRP A 240 1.67 10.39 23.90
C TRP A 240 0.13 10.50 23.86
N LEU A 241 -0.48 11.11 24.87
CA LEU A 241 -1.93 11.36 24.91
C LEU A 241 -2.40 12.18 23.70
N ASN A 242 -1.68 13.25 23.35
CA ASN A 242 -1.99 14.04 22.16
C ASN A 242 -1.90 13.22 20.87
N THR A 243 -0.95 12.31 20.76
CA THR A 243 -0.85 11.39 19.62
C THR A 243 -2.06 10.48 19.55
N VAL A 244 -2.45 9.85 20.66
CA VAL A 244 -3.61 8.96 20.73
C VAL A 244 -4.91 9.71 20.40
N LEU A 245 -5.11 10.92 20.97
CA LEU A 245 -6.28 11.74 20.68
C LEU A 245 -6.34 12.15 19.20
N LYS A 246 -5.20 12.52 18.61
CA LYS A 246 -5.11 12.83 17.18
C LYS A 246 -5.45 11.58 16.33
N ASP A 247 -4.96 10.39 16.70
CA ASP A 247 -5.24 9.13 16.01
C ASP A 247 -6.73 8.75 16.11
N ILE A 248 -7.33 8.86 17.29
CA ILE A 248 -8.76 8.62 17.47
C ILE A 248 -9.58 9.61 16.61
N LYS A 249 -9.22 10.89 16.64
CA LYS A 249 -9.86 11.91 15.81
C LYS A 249 -9.70 11.59 14.33
N THR A 250 -8.52 11.16 13.89
CA THR A 250 -8.25 10.75 12.50
C THR A 250 -9.15 9.57 12.13
N VAL A 251 -9.13 8.48 12.90
CA VAL A 251 -9.92 7.28 12.62
C VAL A 251 -11.43 7.59 12.62
N THR A 252 -11.93 8.38 13.56
CA THR A 252 -13.34 8.78 13.57
C THR A 252 -13.70 9.73 12.43
N SER A 253 -12.78 10.60 12.03
CA SER A 253 -12.99 11.50 10.89
C SER A 253 -12.94 10.77 9.54
N LEU A 254 -12.30 9.62 9.45
CA LEU A 254 -12.33 8.78 8.25
C LEU A 254 -13.75 8.35 7.89
N ALA A 255 -14.55 7.99 8.90
CA ALA A 255 -15.94 7.59 8.69
C ALA A 255 -16.89 8.79 8.50
N ASN A 256 -16.67 9.91 9.20
CA ASN A 256 -17.62 11.01 9.31
C ASN A 256 -17.05 12.40 8.93
N GLY A 257 -15.76 12.49 8.56
CA GLY A 257 -15.10 13.73 8.19
C GLY A 257 -15.45 14.22 6.79
N PRO A 258 -14.97 15.40 6.41
CA PRO A 258 -15.20 15.94 5.08
C PRO A 258 -14.46 15.16 4.00
N PHE A 259 -15.05 15.10 2.82
CA PHE A 259 -14.42 14.50 1.63
C PHE A 259 -13.23 15.34 1.16
N ASP A 260 -12.31 14.69 0.45
CA ASP A 260 -11.35 15.40 -0.39
C ASP A 260 -12.11 16.25 -1.41
N ASN A 261 -11.63 17.47 -1.64
CA ASN A 261 -12.47 18.48 -2.30
C ASN A 261 -11.94 18.97 -3.66
N LEU A 262 -10.86 18.37 -4.17
CA LEU A 262 -10.33 18.68 -5.50
C LEU A 262 -11.20 18.05 -6.59
N GLU A 263 -11.91 18.88 -7.37
CA GLU A 263 -12.82 18.38 -8.40
C GLU A 263 -12.08 17.71 -9.57
N THR A 264 -10.91 18.23 -9.96
CA THR A 264 -10.11 17.69 -11.05
C THR A 264 -9.41 16.37 -10.72
N ILE A 265 -9.40 15.95 -9.45
CA ILE A 265 -8.87 14.67 -9.01
C ILE A 265 -10.00 13.72 -8.60
N ASN A 266 -11.05 14.25 -7.93
CA ASN A 266 -12.08 13.43 -7.27
C ASN A 266 -13.46 13.51 -7.91
N ARG A 267 -13.59 14.04 -9.13
CA ARG A 267 -14.86 14.35 -9.77
C ARG A 267 -15.88 13.22 -9.72
N ASN A 268 -15.42 11.99 -9.96
CA ASN A 268 -16.29 10.82 -9.99
C ASN A 268 -16.54 10.20 -8.61
N PHE A 269 -15.62 10.38 -7.66
CA PHE A 269 -15.75 9.81 -6.33
C PHE A 269 -16.88 10.42 -5.51
N LYS A 270 -17.28 11.67 -5.85
CA LYS A 270 -18.39 12.37 -5.20
C LYS A 270 -19.78 11.99 -5.72
N LYS A 271 -19.87 11.42 -6.92
CA LYS A 271 -21.14 11.29 -7.67
C LYS A 271 -21.70 9.89 -7.77
N LYS A 272 -20.87 8.85 -7.60
CA LYS A 272 -21.25 7.45 -7.81
C LYS A 272 -20.62 6.53 -6.77
N ALA A 273 -21.16 5.34 -6.63
CA ALA A 273 -20.45 4.23 -6.00
C ALA A 273 -19.06 4.06 -6.66
N LEU A 274 -18.04 3.76 -5.84
CA LEU A 274 -16.72 3.45 -6.36
C LEU A 274 -16.83 2.20 -7.22
N GLU A 275 -16.60 2.33 -8.51
CA GLU A 275 -16.67 1.25 -9.48
C GLU A 275 -15.44 1.28 -10.39
N HIS A 276 -15.02 0.12 -10.85
CA HIS A 276 -14.09 0.02 -11.97
C HIS A 276 -14.85 0.27 -13.26
N ASN A 277 -14.83 1.51 -13.75
CA ASN A 277 -15.58 1.91 -14.95
C ASN A 277 -14.89 1.58 -16.29
N GLY A 278 -13.73 0.92 -16.25
CA GLY A 278 -12.94 0.57 -17.43
C GLY A 278 -12.18 1.74 -18.08
N LYS A 279 -12.34 2.96 -17.60
CA LYS A 279 -11.66 4.17 -18.12
C LYS A 279 -10.39 4.48 -17.34
N ARG A 280 -9.57 3.47 -17.11
CA ARG A 280 -8.29 3.63 -16.43
C ARG A 280 -7.15 3.59 -17.41
N VAL A 281 -6.11 4.32 -17.06
CA VAL A 281 -4.85 4.35 -17.82
C VAL A 281 -3.69 4.16 -16.87
N ARG A 282 -2.64 3.55 -17.41
CA ARG A 282 -1.33 3.48 -16.80
C ARG A 282 -0.43 4.54 -17.41
N VAL A 283 0.26 5.30 -16.60
CA VAL A 283 1.38 6.17 -17.00
C VAL A 283 2.52 6.02 -16.01
N ASP A 284 3.74 6.13 -16.47
CA ASP A 284 4.90 6.06 -15.61
C ASP A 284 6.00 7.06 -16.02
N PHE A 285 6.86 7.35 -15.06
CA PHE A 285 8.02 8.20 -15.23
C PHE A 285 9.18 7.67 -14.37
N GLU A 286 10.38 7.71 -14.94
CA GLU A 286 11.59 7.25 -14.27
C GLU A 286 12.62 8.38 -14.21
N PHE A 287 13.29 8.51 -13.07
CA PHE A 287 14.27 9.56 -12.79
C PHE A 287 15.39 9.05 -11.86
N ASP A 288 16.45 9.84 -11.72
CA ASP A 288 17.60 9.45 -10.92
C ASP A 288 17.30 9.53 -9.41
N LEU A 289 17.54 8.44 -8.69
CA LEU A 289 17.43 8.42 -7.22
C LEU A 289 18.44 9.38 -6.56
N SER A 290 19.55 9.69 -7.24
CA SER A 290 20.53 10.67 -6.79
C SER A 290 19.92 12.08 -6.62
N ASP A 291 18.94 12.47 -7.43
CA ASP A 291 18.24 13.74 -7.29
C ASP A 291 17.55 13.83 -5.92
N ILE A 292 16.81 12.79 -5.56
CA ILE A 292 16.15 12.72 -4.23
C ILE A 292 17.17 12.66 -3.09
N LYS A 293 18.28 11.92 -3.27
CA LYS A 293 19.36 11.86 -2.27
C LYS A 293 20.04 13.22 -2.06
N ASN A 294 20.21 14.00 -3.14
CA ASN A 294 20.77 15.35 -3.05
C ASN A 294 19.83 16.31 -2.33
N ILE A 295 18.53 16.30 -2.68
CA ILE A 295 17.50 17.06 -1.96
C ILE A 295 17.50 16.68 -0.48
N ARG A 296 17.57 15.38 -0.17
CA ARG A 296 17.67 14.88 1.21
C ARG A 296 18.89 15.42 1.93
N LYS A 297 20.06 15.43 1.28
CA LYS A 297 21.31 15.93 1.86
C LYS A 297 21.22 17.43 2.18
N ALA A 298 20.64 18.21 1.29
CA ALA A 298 20.48 19.66 1.45
C ALA A 298 19.42 20.02 2.52
N THR A 299 18.34 19.23 2.63
CA THR A 299 17.18 19.60 3.46
C THR A 299 17.08 18.84 4.78
N GLY A 300 17.73 17.67 4.90
CA GLY A 300 17.63 16.79 6.06
C GLY A 300 16.35 15.93 6.13
N PHE A 301 15.38 16.13 5.22
CA PHE A 301 14.13 15.35 5.18
C PHE A 301 14.34 13.92 4.68
N THR A 302 13.42 13.01 4.97
CA THR A 302 13.51 11.62 4.49
C THR A 302 13.10 11.52 3.02
N ILE A 303 13.53 10.45 2.33
CA ILE A 303 13.07 10.17 0.95
C ILE A 303 11.55 10.17 0.87
N ASN A 304 10.88 9.60 1.87
CA ASN A 304 9.42 9.55 1.89
C ASN A 304 8.78 10.95 2.01
N ASP A 305 9.32 11.82 2.89
CA ASP A 305 8.85 13.19 3.02
C ASP A 305 9.00 13.95 1.68
N ILE A 306 10.13 13.74 0.99
CA ILE A 306 10.43 14.40 -0.29
C ILE A 306 9.47 13.94 -1.39
N VAL A 307 9.31 12.64 -1.61
CA VAL A 307 8.44 12.14 -2.70
C VAL A 307 6.98 12.52 -2.47
N VAL A 308 6.50 12.57 -1.22
CA VAL A 308 5.15 13.01 -0.89
C VAL A 308 4.98 14.51 -1.13
N ALA A 309 5.96 15.34 -0.74
CA ALA A 309 5.93 16.78 -0.99
C ALA A 309 5.94 17.11 -2.48
N LEU A 310 6.78 16.41 -3.26
CA LEU A 310 6.83 16.56 -4.73
C LEU A 310 5.52 16.13 -5.38
N PHE A 311 4.96 14.99 -4.95
CA PHE A 311 3.70 14.50 -5.50
C PHE A 311 2.52 15.42 -5.17
N ALA A 312 2.47 15.97 -3.95
CA ALA A 312 1.48 16.98 -3.56
C ALA A 312 1.59 18.25 -4.40
N GLY A 313 2.83 18.73 -4.66
CA GLY A 313 3.09 19.86 -5.54
C GLY A 313 2.66 19.60 -6.99
N ALA A 314 2.97 18.42 -7.50
CA ALA A 314 2.55 17.99 -8.83
C ALA A 314 1.01 17.98 -8.98
N CYS A 315 0.30 17.44 -8.00
CA CYS A 315 -1.15 17.45 -7.96
C CYS A 315 -1.70 18.88 -7.88
N ARG A 316 -1.10 19.75 -7.07
CA ARG A 316 -1.47 21.16 -6.98
C ARG A 316 -1.31 21.87 -8.32
N ASN A 317 -0.13 21.77 -8.96
CA ASN A 317 0.16 22.37 -10.25
C ASN A 317 -0.76 21.82 -11.36
N TYR A 318 -1.09 20.54 -11.30
CA TYR A 318 -2.09 19.94 -12.18
C TYR A 318 -3.46 20.60 -12.00
N CYS A 319 -3.95 20.72 -10.76
CA CYS A 319 -5.23 21.37 -10.45
C CYS A 319 -5.24 22.85 -10.88
N GLU A 320 -4.14 23.59 -10.71
CA GLU A 320 -3.99 24.96 -11.17
C GLU A 320 -4.10 25.07 -12.71
N LYS A 321 -3.38 24.22 -13.44
CA LYS A 321 -3.45 24.15 -14.93
C LYS A 321 -4.82 23.70 -15.42
N MET A 322 -5.51 22.84 -14.69
CA MET A 322 -6.87 22.39 -15.00
C MET A 322 -7.96 23.34 -14.49
N LYS A 323 -7.58 24.45 -13.81
CA LYS A 323 -8.49 25.47 -13.25
C LYS A 323 -9.49 24.85 -12.29
N ASP A 324 -9.02 24.07 -11.32
CA ASP A 324 -9.87 23.44 -10.30
C ASP A 324 -10.65 24.52 -9.52
N PRO A 325 -11.98 24.43 -9.45
CA PRO A 325 -12.83 25.47 -8.83
C PRO A 325 -12.51 25.74 -7.35
N ILE A 326 -11.96 24.75 -6.62
CA ILE A 326 -11.65 24.90 -5.19
C ILE A 326 -10.51 25.90 -4.95
N LEU A 327 -9.57 26.02 -5.91
CA LEU A 327 -8.40 26.88 -5.75
C LEU A 327 -8.74 28.38 -5.67
N GLY A 328 -9.92 28.78 -6.15
CA GLY A 328 -10.45 30.14 -6.07
C GLY A 328 -11.34 30.42 -4.87
N LYS A 329 -11.59 29.40 -4.03
CA LYS A 329 -12.47 29.52 -2.86
C LYS A 329 -11.65 29.71 -1.58
N SER A 330 -12.30 30.23 -0.53
CA SER A 330 -11.72 30.37 0.81
C SER A 330 -11.61 29.04 1.58
N GLU A 331 -12.13 27.95 1.00
CA GLU A 331 -12.10 26.64 1.63
C GLU A 331 -10.68 26.04 1.67
N THR A 332 -10.37 25.33 2.75
CA THR A 332 -9.10 24.60 2.87
C THR A 332 -9.07 23.45 1.87
N ILE A 333 -8.05 23.43 1.03
CA ILE A 333 -7.82 22.35 0.06
C ILE A 333 -7.44 21.06 0.81
N LYS A 334 -8.11 19.96 0.48
CA LYS A 334 -7.87 18.63 1.10
C LYS A 334 -7.61 17.59 0.03
N MET A 335 -6.53 16.84 0.23
CA MET A 335 -6.18 15.64 -0.51
C MET A 335 -5.55 14.66 0.44
N THR A 336 -6.08 13.46 0.49
CA THR A 336 -5.64 12.42 1.41
C THR A 336 -5.20 11.17 0.66
N GLY A 337 -4.39 10.37 1.32
CA GLY A 337 -3.89 9.11 0.79
C GLY A 337 -4.03 7.96 1.77
N LEU A 338 -4.20 6.76 1.23
CA LEU A 338 -4.06 5.49 1.92
C LEU A 338 -2.69 4.91 1.60
N ALA A 339 -1.83 4.78 2.60
CA ALA A 339 -0.56 4.10 2.45
C ALA A 339 -0.68 2.65 2.97
N PRO A 340 -0.41 1.62 2.13
CA PRO A 340 -0.30 0.26 2.62
C PRO A 340 0.92 0.18 3.55
N PHE A 341 0.69 -0.12 4.79
CA PHE A 341 1.72 -0.28 5.80
C PHE A 341 1.84 -1.76 6.16
N ALA A 342 2.92 -2.39 5.72
CA ALA A 342 3.21 -3.76 6.10
C ALA A 342 3.74 -3.82 7.54
N GLU A 343 3.17 -4.70 8.34
CA GLU A 343 3.69 -4.95 9.68
C GLU A 343 5.05 -5.67 9.60
N PRO A 344 6.02 -5.28 10.45
CA PRO A 344 7.25 -6.03 10.57
C PRO A 344 6.97 -7.47 11.00
N ARG A 345 7.39 -8.42 10.18
CA ARG A 345 7.24 -9.85 10.46
C ARG A 345 8.53 -10.59 10.15
N GLY A 346 8.77 -11.63 10.93
CA GLY A 346 9.76 -12.63 10.56
C GLY A 346 9.26 -13.40 9.34
N MET A 347 10.10 -13.50 8.32
CA MET A 347 9.77 -14.34 7.17
C MET A 347 10.01 -15.79 7.56
N ARG A 348 8.95 -16.60 7.49
CA ARG A 348 9.06 -18.05 7.63
C ARG A 348 9.33 -18.65 6.25
N PRO A 349 10.30 -19.54 6.08
CA PRO A 349 10.51 -20.23 4.82
C PRO A 349 9.21 -20.88 4.32
N GLY A 350 8.91 -20.72 3.03
CA GLY A 350 7.70 -21.28 2.40
C GLY A 350 6.37 -20.61 2.75
N LYS A 351 6.35 -19.61 3.62
CA LYS A 351 5.11 -18.95 4.05
C LYS A 351 5.02 -17.51 3.53
N ILE A 352 3.94 -17.23 2.82
CA ILE A 352 3.57 -15.89 2.35
C ILE A 352 2.27 -15.50 3.05
N GLN A 353 2.12 -14.23 3.37
CA GLN A 353 0.93 -13.70 4.03
C GLN A 353 0.69 -12.26 3.61
N ASN A 354 -0.57 -11.83 3.64
CA ASN A 354 -0.95 -10.43 3.64
C ASN A 354 -1.00 -9.92 5.09
N LYS A 355 -0.01 -9.14 5.48
CA LYS A 355 0.03 -8.54 6.81
C LYS A 355 0.25 -7.04 6.69
N MET A 356 -0.78 -6.37 6.19
CA MET A 356 -0.77 -4.94 5.98
C MET A 356 -2.08 -4.30 6.44
N VAL A 357 -2.00 -3.02 6.74
CA VAL A 357 -3.16 -2.15 6.95
C VAL A 357 -2.99 -0.88 6.12
N PHE A 358 -4.09 -0.25 5.77
CA PHE A 358 -4.06 1.05 5.13
C PHE A 358 -4.05 2.15 6.19
N VAL A 359 -2.94 2.89 6.24
CA VAL A 359 -2.78 4.06 7.11
C VAL A 359 -3.16 5.30 6.32
N HIS A 360 -4.03 6.11 6.90
CA HIS A 360 -4.47 7.35 6.29
C HIS A 360 -3.54 8.51 6.63
N PHE A 361 -3.24 9.35 5.63
CA PHE A 361 -2.42 10.54 5.79
C PHE A 361 -2.90 11.68 4.89
N ALA A 362 -2.59 12.92 5.29
CA ALA A 362 -2.88 14.10 4.48
C ALA A 362 -1.70 14.48 3.59
N PHE A 363 -1.97 14.71 2.30
CA PHE A 363 -0.99 15.35 1.42
C PHE A 363 -0.90 16.84 1.71
N PRO A 364 0.32 17.43 1.73
CA PRO A 364 0.51 18.86 1.98
C PRO A 364 0.16 19.74 0.77
N ILE A 365 -0.97 19.49 0.12
CA ILE A 365 -1.37 20.15 -1.14
C ILE A 365 -1.79 21.60 -0.94
N ALA A 366 -2.21 21.99 0.27
CA ALA A 366 -2.61 23.35 0.59
C ALA A 366 -1.45 24.35 0.52
N TYR A 367 -0.21 23.88 0.70
CA TYR A 367 0.98 24.72 0.74
C TYR A 367 1.52 25.01 -0.66
N LYS A 368 1.88 26.28 -0.90
CA LYS A 368 2.31 26.76 -2.24
C LYS A 368 3.77 26.44 -2.54
N THR A 369 4.65 26.51 -1.55
CA THR A 369 6.08 26.32 -1.75
C THR A 369 6.52 24.89 -1.41
N ILE A 370 7.57 24.42 -2.11
CA ILE A 370 8.15 23.09 -1.85
C ILE A 370 8.67 23.00 -0.41
N LYS A 371 9.23 24.08 0.16
CA LYS A 371 9.77 24.10 1.51
C LYS A 371 8.67 23.86 2.56
N GLU A 372 7.53 24.53 2.42
CA GLU A 372 6.38 24.32 3.29
C GLU A 372 5.83 22.90 3.17
N ARG A 373 5.74 22.37 1.93
CA ARG A 373 5.28 21.00 1.68
C ARG A 373 6.20 19.96 2.29
N LEU A 374 7.52 20.15 2.23
CA LEU A 374 8.51 19.27 2.86
C LEU A 374 8.34 19.24 4.38
N GLN A 375 8.19 20.42 5.00
CA GLN A 375 7.98 20.52 6.43
C GLN A 375 6.68 19.83 6.86
N ALA A 376 5.57 20.10 6.18
CA ALA A 376 4.26 19.52 6.48
C ALA A 376 4.24 18.00 6.25
N ALA A 377 4.89 17.49 5.19
CA ALA A 377 5.04 16.06 4.96
C ALA A 377 5.84 15.40 6.09
N HIS A 378 6.92 16.04 6.53
CA HIS A 378 7.74 15.54 7.63
C HIS A 378 6.94 15.43 8.94
N GLU A 379 6.19 16.46 9.29
CA GLU A 379 5.34 16.49 10.48
C GLU A 379 4.29 15.38 10.45
N GLU A 380 3.62 15.19 9.31
CA GLU A 380 2.63 14.13 9.12
C GLU A 380 3.24 12.74 9.29
N PHE A 381 4.37 12.45 8.62
CA PHE A 381 5.02 11.14 8.75
C PHE A 381 5.72 10.92 10.09
N ASP A 382 6.21 11.96 10.73
CA ASP A 382 6.75 11.84 12.10
C ASP A 382 5.64 11.55 13.12
N HIS A 383 4.43 12.10 12.91
CA HIS A 383 3.25 11.69 13.65
C HIS A 383 2.89 10.22 13.39
N LEU A 384 2.80 9.79 12.13
CA LEU A 384 2.45 8.40 11.76
C LEU A 384 3.44 7.36 12.31
N LYS A 385 4.74 7.68 12.41
CA LYS A 385 5.75 6.79 13.04
C LYS A 385 5.49 6.54 14.53
N ARG A 386 4.80 7.46 15.21
CA ARG A 386 4.44 7.38 16.63
C ARG A 386 3.00 6.95 16.86
N SER A 387 2.21 6.92 15.81
CA SER A 387 0.79 6.63 15.79
C SER A 387 0.50 5.19 16.23
N ILE A 388 -0.65 5.00 16.87
CA ILE A 388 -1.22 3.70 17.19
C ILE A 388 -2.13 3.16 16.07
N GLN A 389 -2.27 3.88 14.95
CA GLN A 389 -3.17 3.47 13.85
C GLN A 389 -2.85 2.06 13.35
N VAL A 390 -1.57 1.74 13.11
CA VAL A 390 -1.18 0.41 12.58
C VAL A 390 -1.63 -0.72 13.51
N PRO A 391 -1.21 -0.78 14.80
CA PRO A 391 -1.65 -1.86 15.68
C PRO A 391 -3.16 -1.85 15.94
N LEU A 392 -3.80 -0.67 15.97
CA LEU A 392 -5.25 -0.56 16.15
C LEU A 392 -6.00 -1.10 14.94
N LEU A 393 -5.64 -0.69 13.73
CA LEU A 393 -6.30 -1.15 12.51
C LEU A 393 -6.06 -2.65 12.25
N SER A 394 -4.85 -3.16 12.51
CA SER A 394 -4.59 -4.61 12.45
C SER A 394 -5.47 -5.39 13.41
N PHE A 395 -5.57 -4.92 14.65
CA PHE A 395 -6.44 -5.55 15.65
C PHE A 395 -7.91 -5.52 15.24
N ILE A 396 -8.41 -4.36 14.77
CA ILE A 396 -9.81 -4.21 14.32
C ILE A 396 -10.09 -5.15 13.13
N THR A 397 -9.19 -5.19 12.14
CA THR A 397 -9.37 -6.04 10.96
C THR A 397 -9.39 -7.52 11.34
N GLU A 398 -8.40 -7.97 12.10
CA GLU A 398 -8.32 -9.39 12.52
C GLU A 398 -9.51 -9.80 13.38
N THR A 399 -9.82 -9.01 14.40
CA THR A 399 -10.91 -9.32 15.33
C THR A 399 -12.27 -9.21 14.66
N GLY A 400 -12.48 -8.14 13.86
CA GLY A 400 -13.73 -7.93 13.16
C GLY A 400 -14.05 -9.05 12.18
N THR A 401 -13.03 -9.52 11.43
CA THR A 401 -13.21 -10.65 10.51
C THR A 401 -13.58 -11.93 11.26
N LYS A 402 -12.90 -12.23 12.38
CA LYS A 402 -13.19 -13.41 13.20
C LYS A 402 -14.57 -13.38 13.87
N LEU A 403 -15.10 -12.20 14.11
CA LEU A 403 -16.43 -12.02 14.72
C LEU A 403 -17.56 -11.87 13.68
N GLY A 404 -17.30 -12.06 12.39
CA GLY A 404 -18.28 -11.91 11.32
C GLY A 404 -18.74 -10.45 11.11
N LEU A 405 -17.92 -9.49 11.51
CA LEU A 405 -18.22 -8.04 11.37
C LEU A 405 -17.70 -7.45 10.04
N GLU A 406 -17.25 -8.28 9.12
CA GLU A 406 -16.65 -7.87 7.85
C GLU A 406 -17.58 -7.00 7.00
N ALA A 407 -18.89 -7.25 7.03
CA ALA A 407 -19.85 -6.41 6.29
C ALA A 407 -19.89 -4.98 6.84
N ALA A 408 -19.85 -4.82 8.18
CA ALA A 408 -19.79 -3.49 8.81
C ALA A 408 -18.44 -2.84 8.56
N LEU A 409 -17.34 -3.58 8.68
CA LEU A 409 -15.99 -3.09 8.37
C LEU A 409 -15.88 -2.65 6.91
N THR A 410 -16.50 -3.40 5.99
CA THR A 410 -16.50 -3.05 4.56
C THR A 410 -17.32 -1.82 4.26
N ALA A 411 -18.49 -1.66 4.89
CA ALA A 411 -19.31 -0.46 4.74
C ALA A 411 -18.56 0.79 5.21
N GLU A 412 -17.86 0.73 6.34
CA GLU A 412 -17.02 1.83 6.82
C GLU A 412 -15.79 2.04 5.93
N ASN A 413 -15.13 0.97 5.48
CA ASN A 413 -14.04 1.07 4.52
C ASN A 413 -14.49 1.73 3.20
N THR A 414 -15.66 1.40 2.69
CA THR A 414 -16.22 2.02 1.48
C THR A 414 -16.38 3.53 1.69
N LYS A 415 -16.87 3.98 2.85
CA LYS A 415 -16.94 5.41 3.18
C LYS A 415 -15.55 6.06 3.21
N ILE A 416 -14.56 5.41 3.78
CA ILE A 416 -13.17 5.88 3.81
C ILE A 416 -12.63 6.04 2.39
N TRP A 417 -12.84 5.05 1.53
CA TRP A 417 -12.39 5.08 0.14
C TRP A 417 -13.03 6.21 -0.66
N HIS A 418 -14.32 6.46 -0.47
CA HIS A 418 -15.02 7.62 -1.08
C HIS A 418 -14.46 8.97 -0.66
N ARG A 419 -13.81 9.05 0.50
CA ARG A 419 -13.27 10.30 1.06
C ARG A 419 -11.82 10.54 0.73
N THR A 420 -11.15 9.56 0.13
CA THR A 420 -9.71 9.54 -0.13
C THR A 420 -9.44 9.62 -1.63
N SER A 421 -8.39 10.34 -2.01
CA SER A 421 -8.01 10.51 -3.43
C SER A 421 -7.09 9.42 -3.94
N TRP A 422 -6.16 8.94 -3.12
CA TRP A 422 -5.03 8.14 -3.57
C TRP A 422 -4.78 6.90 -2.71
N VAL A 423 -4.39 5.82 -3.36
CA VAL A 423 -3.54 4.80 -2.73
C VAL A 423 -2.10 5.13 -3.11
N PHE A 424 -1.26 5.36 -2.11
CA PHE A 424 0.11 5.83 -2.30
C PHE A 424 1.10 4.88 -1.65
N SER A 425 2.05 4.39 -2.43
CA SER A 425 3.09 3.47 -1.96
C SER A 425 4.48 3.98 -2.34
N ASN A 426 5.42 3.87 -1.43
CA ASN A 426 6.83 4.12 -1.69
C ASN A 426 7.63 2.92 -1.20
N VAL A 427 8.08 2.09 -2.13
CA VAL A 427 8.75 0.83 -1.86
C VAL A 427 10.21 0.92 -2.30
N PRO A 428 11.17 0.83 -1.37
CA PRO A 428 12.57 0.72 -1.75
C PRO A 428 12.84 -0.65 -2.38
N GLY A 429 13.55 -0.65 -3.48
CA GLY A 429 14.04 -1.86 -4.15
C GLY A 429 15.56 -1.96 -4.10
N PRO A 430 16.14 -3.03 -4.69
CA PRO A 430 17.57 -3.27 -4.71
C PRO A 430 18.31 -2.13 -5.43
N GLN A 431 19.42 -1.70 -4.83
CA GLN A 431 20.23 -0.61 -5.38
C GLN A 431 21.34 -1.11 -6.30
N GLU A 432 21.61 -2.41 -6.30
CA GLU A 432 22.53 -3.08 -7.19
C GLU A 432 21.76 -3.64 -8.39
N ARG A 433 22.40 -3.67 -9.55
CA ARG A 433 21.86 -4.35 -10.72
C ARG A 433 21.77 -5.84 -10.48
N MET A 434 20.77 -6.48 -11.03
CA MET A 434 20.49 -7.89 -10.84
C MET A 434 20.32 -8.58 -12.19
N VAL A 435 20.74 -9.82 -12.25
CA VAL A 435 20.36 -10.78 -13.30
C VAL A 435 19.11 -11.49 -12.85
N VAL A 436 18.04 -11.42 -13.62
CA VAL A 436 16.73 -12.03 -13.34
C VAL A 436 16.35 -12.88 -14.54
N PHE A 437 15.92 -14.11 -14.32
CA PHE A 437 15.65 -15.07 -15.41
C PHE A 437 16.85 -15.24 -16.35
N GLY A 438 18.09 -15.22 -15.83
CA GLY A 438 19.30 -15.36 -16.60
C GLY A 438 19.75 -14.14 -17.41
N LYS A 439 19.03 -13.00 -17.33
CA LYS A 439 19.37 -11.76 -18.05
C LYS A 439 19.45 -10.55 -17.11
N GLU A 440 20.28 -9.57 -17.49
CA GLU A 440 20.35 -8.31 -16.73
C GLU A 440 19.01 -7.56 -16.79
N MET A 441 18.42 -7.33 -15.63
CA MET A 441 17.22 -6.49 -15.50
C MET A 441 17.63 -5.03 -15.50
N VAL A 442 17.07 -4.23 -16.42
CA VAL A 442 17.38 -2.80 -16.54
C VAL A 442 16.45 -1.90 -15.76
N SER A 443 15.20 -2.31 -15.56
CA SER A 443 14.22 -1.56 -14.75
C SER A 443 13.17 -2.52 -14.17
N PHE A 444 12.53 -2.10 -13.08
CA PHE A 444 11.40 -2.82 -12.47
C PHE A 444 10.31 -1.84 -12.09
N LYS A 445 9.07 -2.14 -12.48
CA LYS A 445 7.92 -1.27 -12.20
C LYS A 445 6.72 -2.10 -11.71
N PRO A 446 6.29 -1.92 -10.46
CA PRO A 446 5.06 -2.51 -9.96
C PRO A 446 3.85 -1.63 -10.28
N PHE A 447 2.73 -2.26 -10.63
CA PHE A 447 1.43 -1.63 -10.81
C PHE A 447 0.35 -2.39 -10.05
N TYR A 448 -0.62 -1.65 -9.54
CA TYR A 448 -1.82 -2.19 -8.93
C TYR A 448 -3.02 -1.35 -9.39
N CYS A 449 -4.01 -1.98 -9.98
CA CYS A 449 -5.23 -1.31 -10.39
C CYS A 449 -6.21 -1.29 -9.21
N ASN A 450 -6.46 -0.10 -8.68
CA ASN A 450 -7.35 0.10 -7.55
C ASN A 450 -8.58 0.90 -7.97
N VAL A 451 -9.64 0.92 -7.15
CA VAL A 451 -10.80 1.79 -7.36
C VAL A 451 -10.44 3.28 -7.18
N LEU A 452 -9.48 3.59 -6.32
CA LEU A 452 -8.86 4.90 -6.20
C LEU A 452 -7.72 5.06 -7.23
N HIS A 453 -7.26 6.30 -7.40
CA HIS A 453 -5.99 6.52 -8.10
C HIS A 453 -4.84 5.86 -7.33
N GLN A 454 -3.93 5.27 -8.07
CA GLN A 454 -2.76 4.60 -7.52
C GLN A 454 -1.50 5.37 -7.90
N ALA A 455 -0.64 5.64 -6.92
CA ALA A 455 0.72 6.14 -7.14
C ALA A 455 1.70 5.22 -6.41
N ILE A 456 2.62 4.59 -7.15
CA ILE A 456 3.66 3.74 -6.60
C ILE A 456 5.02 4.32 -6.97
N PHE A 457 5.82 4.64 -5.98
CA PHE A 457 7.25 4.90 -6.13
C PHE A 457 8.02 3.63 -5.86
N PHE A 458 8.94 3.29 -6.75
CA PHE A 458 9.83 2.15 -6.58
C PHE A 458 11.25 2.51 -7.00
N SER A 459 12.26 2.12 -6.20
CA SER A 459 13.66 2.38 -6.55
C SER A 459 14.38 1.10 -6.94
N TYR A 460 15.16 1.15 -8.04
CA TYR A 460 15.97 0.04 -8.52
C TYR A 460 17.25 0.58 -9.16
N ALA A 461 18.41 0.00 -8.83
CA ALA A 461 19.70 0.26 -9.47
C ALA A 461 20.03 1.76 -9.65
N GLY A 462 19.78 2.56 -8.63
CA GLY A 462 20.02 4.01 -8.66
C GLY A 462 18.96 4.83 -9.38
N ARG A 463 17.93 4.22 -9.93
CA ARG A 463 16.77 4.87 -10.53
C ARG A 463 15.57 4.84 -9.59
N MET A 464 14.63 5.76 -9.74
CA MET A 464 13.32 5.73 -9.09
C MET A 464 12.24 5.87 -10.15
N SER A 465 11.25 4.99 -10.11
CA SER A 465 10.07 5.07 -10.96
C SER A 465 8.87 5.58 -10.18
N LEU A 466 8.03 6.40 -10.82
CA LEU A 466 6.68 6.72 -10.41
C LEU A 466 5.72 6.01 -11.36
N GLY A 467 5.02 5.00 -10.88
CA GLY A 467 3.95 4.33 -11.61
C GLY A 467 2.59 4.86 -11.16
N LEU A 468 1.77 5.27 -12.12
CA LEU A 468 0.42 5.79 -11.88
C LEU A 468 -0.61 4.92 -12.58
N VAL A 469 -1.68 4.58 -11.88
CA VAL A 469 -2.92 4.03 -12.45
C VAL A 469 -4.05 5.00 -12.11
N LEU A 470 -4.65 5.60 -13.14
CA LEU A 470 -5.51 6.76 -13.01
C LEU A 470 -6.87 6.52 -13.67
N ASP A 471 -7.93 7.02 -13.06
CA ASP A 471 -9.24 7.16 -13.68
C ASP A 471 -9.27 8.42 -14.54
N THR A 472 -9.47 8.25 -15.86
CA THR A 472 -9.46 9.36 -16.82
C THR A 472 -10.74 10.21 -16.79
N GLU A 473 -11.82 9.74 -16.17
CA GLU A 473 -13.01 10.57 -15.93
C GLU A 473 -12.75 11.64 -14.88
N SER A 474 -11.84 11.37 -13.93
CA SER A 474 -11.40 12.35 -12.93
C SER A 474 -10.16 13.10 -13.42
N ILE A 475 -9.06 12.38 -13.67
CA ILE A 475 -7.79 12.97 -14.14
C ILE A 475 -7.77 12.91 -15.68
N ALA A 476 -8.40 13.89 -16.31
CA ALA A 476 -8.61 13.93 -17.77
C ALA A 476 -7.32 14.00 -18.60
N LYS A 477 -6.22 14.51 -18.03
CA LYS A 477 -4.92 14.65 -18.70
C LYS A 477 -3.79 13.98 -17.92
N PRO A 478 -3.71 12.64 -17.90
CA PRO A 478 -2.71 11.88 -17.12
C PRO A 478 -1.26 12.29 -17.39
N LYS A 479 -0.89 12.52 -18.65
CA LYS A 479 0.46 12.95 -19.04
C LYS A 479 0.82 14.32 -18.45
N LEU A 480 -0.16 15.24 -18.35
CA LEU A 480 0.06 16.56 -17.74
C LEU A 480 0.41 16.46 -16.26
N LEU A 481 -0.16 15.47 -15.53
CA LEU A 481 0.21 15.24 -14.13
C LEU A 481 1.69 14.81 -14.01
N VAL A 482 2.16 13.95 -14.92
CA VAL A 482 3.57 13.56 -14.98
C VAL A 482 4.47 14.77 -15.30
N GLU A 483 4.06 15.63 -16.23
CA GLU A 483 4.81 16.86 -16.52
C GLU A 483 4.87 17.82 -15.32
N CYS A 484 3.77 17.91 -14.55
CA CYS A 484 3.76 18.67 -13.30
C CYS A 484 4.73 18.05 -12.27
N PHE A 485 4.84 16.74 -12.20
CA PHE A 485 5.79 16.08 -11.30
C PHE A 485 7.24 16.33 -11.72
N LYS A 486 7.55 16.26 -13.02
CA LYS A 486 8.87 16.60 -13.56
C LYS A 486 9.26 18.03 -13.18
N GLN A 487 8.34 18.97 -13.34
CA GLN A 487 8.58 20.38 -12.99
C GLN A 487 8.88 20.55 -11.49
N GLU A 488 8.08 19.92 -10.61
CA GLU A 488 8.31 19.96 -9.17
C GLU A 488 9.66 19.37 -8.77
N LEU A 489 10.07 18.29 -9.41
CA LEU A 489 11.38 17.68 -9.18
C LEU A 489 12.51 18.65 -9.57
N GLU A 490 12.43 19.31 -10.72
CA GLU A 490 13.44 20.29 -11.17
C GLU A 490 13.48 21.51 -10.24
N ASP A 491 12.34 21.99 -9.76
CA ASP A 491 12.28 23.13 -8.84
C ASP A 491 12.86 22.75 -7.46
N ALA A 492 12.62 21.53 -7.00
CA ALA A 492 13.23 21.02 -5.76
C ALA A 492 14.76 20.82 -5.89
N LYS A 493 15.26 20.41 -7.07
CA LYS A 493 16.71 20.32 -7.36
C LYS A 493 17.36 21.69 -7.29
N LYS A 494 16.75 22.72 -7.92
CA LYS A 494 17.23 24.11 -7.85
C LYS A 494 17.24 24.66 -6.43
N MET A 495 16.24 24.32 -5.60
CA MET A 495 16.21 24.73 -4.19
C MET A 495 17.34 24.08 -3.39
N ALA A 496 17.77 22.86 -3.76
CA ALA A 496 18.76 22.07 -3.04
C ALA A 496 20.21 22.31 -3.49
N SER A 497 20.42 22.95 -4.66
CA SER A 497 21.73 23.39 -5.18
C SER A 497 22.14 24.71 -4.55
#